data_8802f3cf6645e6ae23c60271b32fb660
#
_entry.id   8802f3cf6645e6ae23c60271b32fb660
#
_cell.length_a   1.000
_cell.length_b   1.000
_cell.length_c   1.000
_cell.angle_alpha   90.00
_cell.angle_beta   90.00
_cell.angle_gamma   90.00
#
_symmetry.space_group_name_H-M   'P 1'
#
loop_
_entity.id
_entity.type
_entity.pdbx_description
1 polymer ?
#
loop_
_entity_poly.entity_id
_entity_poly.type
_entity_poly.pdbx_seq_one_letter_code
_entity_poly.pdbx_strand_id
1 'polypeptide(L)'
;MAAKDLYEKDFYKVLGVDKKAGADEIKKKYRTLARELHPDKNKGDAEKEEKFKGISEAYEILSDAKKRAEYDEARSLYERGGFRSPMGGGQQGGDFNDIFGGGNPQDIFANLFGGGRRGPRKGQDLQTEATITFRESIVGTHLDLRLATDRGAAQNITARVPAGVSDGAKIRVKGKGAAGEAGPGDLFIMLHVKPHPIFSRKGENLTLTLPVTFAEAALGADIKVPTMSGEDVTVRIAPGTSNGRTLRVKGRGITKGATTGDLLVTVDVQVPQRVDGKALDALKVFAEETAHEDVRADLVAKAKA
;
A
#
# COMPACT_ATOMS: atom_id res chain seq x y z
N MET A 1 18.15 -13.68 23.36
CA MET A 1 19.49 -14.16 23.80
C MET A 1 20.06 -13.15 24.78
N ALA A 2 20.59 -13.57 25.91
CA ALA A 2 21.15 -12.64 26.90
C ALA A 2 22.43 -12.03 26.34
N ALA A 3 22.70 -10.74 26.63
CA ALA A 3 23.92 -10.04 26.21
C ALA A 3 25.22 -10.80 26.59
N LYS A 4 25.17 -11.64 27.61
CA LYS A 4 26.23 -12.52 28.07
C LYS A 4 26.64 -13.56 27.02
N ASP A 5 25.67 -14.11 26.28
CA ASP A 5 25.91 -15.15 25.26
C ASP A 5 26.70 -14.61 24.05
N LEU A 6 26.59 -13.30 23.75
CA LEU A 6 27.25 -12.65 22.62
C LEU A 6 28.76 -12.58 22.80
N TYR A 7 29.24 -12.47 24.05
CA TYR A 7 30.69 -12.36 24.37
C TYR A 7 31.31 -13.70 24.79
N GLU A 8 30.48 -14.68 25.17
CA GLU A 8 30.93 -16.06 25.42
C GLU A 8 31.19 -16.78 24.10
N LYS A 9 30.49 -16.43 23.01
CA LYS A 9 30.70 -17.04 21.67
C LYS A 9 31.93 -16.45 20.99
N ASP A 10 32.79 -17.32 20.50
CA ASP A 10 33.95 -16.95 19.68
C ASP A 10 33.55 -16.90 18.19
N PHE A 11 33.18 -15.73 17.71
CA PHE A 11 32.75 -15.55 16.32
C PHE A 11 33.84 -15.91 15.29
N TYR A 12 35.12 -15.76 15.62
CA TYR A 12 36.21 -16.22 14.77
C TYR A 12 36.23 -17.74 14.67
N LYS A 13 36.03 -18.47 15.80
CA LYS A 13 35.91 -19.91 15.81
C LYS A 13 34.65 -20.39 15.11
N VAL A 14 33.52 -19.70 15.25
CA VAL A 14 32.25 -20.02 14.57
C VAL A 14 32.43 -19.97 13.04
N LEU A 15 33.16 -19.00 12.51
CA LEU A 15 33.49 -18.92 11.07
C LEU A 15 34.71 -19.79 10.68
N GLY A 16 35.44 -20.31 11.65
CA GLY A 16 36.66 -21.08 11.37
C GLY A 16 37.78 -20.24 10.74
N VAL A 17 37.98 -19.00 11.22
CA VAL A 17 39.01 -18.07 10.76
C VAL A 17 39.88 -17.61 11.93
N ASP A 18 41.07 -17.13 11.64
CA ASP A 18 41.97 -16.56 12.65
C ASP A 18 41.50 -15.18 13.11
N LYS A 19 41.79 -14.78 14.36
CA LYS A 19 41.52 -13.43 14.90
C LYS A 19 42.11 -12.31 14.05
N LYS A 20 43.19 -12.57 13.30
CA LYS A 20 43.84 -11.63 12.39
C LYS A 20 43.35 -11.67 10.96
N ALA A 21 42.33 -12.55 10.65
CA ALA A 21 41.78 -12.71 9.30
C ALA A 21 41.32 -11.39 8.71
N GLY A 22 41.61 -11.15 7.43
CA GLY A 22 41.17 -9.98 6.69
C GLY A 22 39.67 -10.08 6.31
N ALA A 23 39.07 -8.95 5.96
CA ALA A 23 37.66 -8.88 5.56
C ALA A 23 37.30 -9.83 4.41
N ASP A 24 38.19 -9.98 3.43
CA ASP A 24 38.00 -10.87 2.28
C ASP A 24 38.00 -12.35 2.67
N GLU A 25 38.83 -12.73 3.63
CA GLU A 25 38.92 -14.09 4.16
C GLU A 25 37.66 -14.44 4.94
N ILE A 26 37.20 -13.56 5.81
CA ILE A 26 35.94 -13.67 6.57
C ILE A 26 34.76 -13.87 5.59
N LYS A 27 34.69 -13.04 4.55
CA LYS A 27 33.65 -13.10 3.52
C LYS A 27 33.70 -14.41 2.73
N LYS A 28 34.88 -14.88 2.38
CA LYS A 28 35.09 -16.14 1.63
C LYS A 28 34.62 -17.34 2.46
N LYS A 29 35.04 -17.40 3.72
CA LYS A 29 34.64 -18.48 4.65
C LYS A 29 33.15 -18.51 4.91
N TYR A 30 32.54 -17.36 5.19
CA TYR A 30 31.09 -17.26 5.34
C TYR A 30 30.35 -17.79 4.13
N ARG A 31 30.73 -17.39 2.90
CA ARG A 31 30.07 -17.86 1.67
C ARG A 31 30.14 -19.37 1.49
N THR A 32 31.26 -19.99 1.88
CA THR A 32 31.42 -21.44 1.81
C THR A 32 30.49 -22.14 2.79
N LEU A 33 30.51 -21.73 4.07
CA LEU A 33 29.66 -22.29 5.11
C LEU A 33 28.16 -22.06 4.85
N ALA A 34 27.83 -20.87 4.35
CA ALA A 34 26.43 -20.54 4.02
C ALA A 34 25.86 -21.40 2.90
N ARG A 35 26.68 -21.82 1.91
CA ARG A 35 26.27 -22.77 0.86
C ARG A 35 26.08 -24.19 1.38
N GLU A 36 26.90 -24.60 2.35
CA GLU A 36 26.85 -25.94 2.95
C GLU A 36 25.66 -26.08 3.91
N LEU A 37 25.40 -25.04 4.70
CA LEU A 37 24.40 -25.03 5.77
C LEU A 37 23.06 -24.41 5.35
N HIS A 38 22.88 -24.07 4.06
CA HIS A 38 21.68 -23.38 3.58
C HIS A 38 20.40 -24.15 3.89
N PRO A 39 19.34 -23.51 4.46
CA PRO A 39 18.11 -24.19 4.82
C PRO A 39 17.44 -24.95 3.67
N ASP A 40 17.52 -24.40 2.43
CA ASP A 40 16.94 -25.04 1.25
C ASP A 40 17.61 -26.39 0.90
N LYS A 41 18.90 -26.54 1.24
CA LYS A 41 19.64 -27.79 0.99
C LYS A 41 19.54 -28.79 2.13
N ASN A 42 19.20 -28.31 3.33
CA ASN A 42 19.20 -29.09 4.56
C ASN A 42 17.84 -29.00 5.26
N LYS A 43 16.74 -29.14 4.52
CA LYS A 43 15.38 -29.03 5.04
C LYS A 43 15.13 -30.05 6.15
N GLY A 44 14.75 -29.57 7.34
CA GLY A 44 14.43 -30.38 8.51
C GLY A 44 15.61 -30.76 9.40
N ASP A 45 16.82 -30.30 9.11
CA ASP A 45 18.01 -30.52 9.93
C ASP A 45 18.20 -29.33 10.90
N ALA A 46 17.63 -29.44 12.10
CA ALA A 46 17.64 -28.39 13.13
C ALA A 46 19.07 -28.01 13.55
N GLU A 47 20.02 -28.97 13.56
CA GLU A 47 21.41 -28.72 13.95
C GLU A 47 22.13 -27.84 12.92
N LYS A 48 21.89 -28.08 11.61
CA LYS A 48 22.44 -27.23 10.55
C LYS A 48 21.80 -25.87 10.48
N GLU A 49 20.50 -25.78 10.80
CA GLU A 49 19.81 -24.52 10.89
C GLU A 49 20.37 -23.65 12.02
N GLU A 50 20.67 -24.23 13.17
CA GLU A 50 21.29 -23.53 14.29
C GLU A 50 22.70 -23.08 13.95
N LYS A 51 23.50 -23.93 13.30
CA LYS A 51 24.84 -23.57 12.80
C LYS A 51 24.75 -22.44 11.75
N PHE A 52 23.75 -22.46 10.87
CA PHE A 52 23.55 -21.38 9.89
C PHE A 52 23.23 -20.04 10.57
N LYS A 53 22.40 -20.03 11.62
CA LYS A 53 22.14 -18.83 12.43
C LYS A 53 23.41 -18.31 13.07
N GLY A 54 24.23 -19.19 13.63
CA GLY A 54 25.53 -18.84 14.26
C GLY A 54 26.52 -18.23 13.30
N ILE A 55 26.70 -18.80 12.09
CA ILE A 55 27.64 -18.23 11.09
C ILE A 55 27.14 -16.91 10.52
N SER A 56 25.81 -16.71 10.41
CA SER A 56 25.23 -15.45 9.94
C SER A 56 25.43 -14.32 10.95
N GLU A 57 25.22 -14.63 12.24
CA GLU A 57 25.51 -13.72 13.36
C GLU A 57 27.00 -13.34 13.40
N ALA A 58 27.88 -14.31 13.31
CA ALA A 58 29.32 -14.08 13.30
C ALA A 58 29.78 -13.21 12.12
N TYR A 59 29.22 -13.46 10.91
CA TYR A 59 29.53 -12.65 9.73
C TYR A 59 29.02 -11.22 9.85
N GLU A 60 27.83 -11.01 10.39
CA GLU A 60 27.27 -9.66 10.59
C GLU A 60 28.18 -8.79 11.47
N ILE A 61 28.76 -9.37 12.51
CA ILE A 61 29.66 -8.65 13.42
C ILE A 61 31.07 -8.47 12.81
N LEU A 62 31.63 -9.53 12.25
CA LEU A 62 33.04 -9.51 11.80
C LEU A 62 33.25 -8.89 10.41
N SER A 63 32.20 -8.73 9.59
CA SER A 63 32.31 -8.10 8.28
C SER A 63 32.37 -6.58 8.30
N ASP A 64 31.86 -5.96 9.34
CA ASP A 64 31.90 -4.50 9.55
C ASP A 64 33.08 -4.14 10.46
N ALA A 65 33.97 -3.27 9.98
CA ALA A 65 35.20 -2.91 10.69
C ALA A 65 34.92 -2.28 12.08
N LYS A 66 33.83 -1.51 12.22
CA LYS A 66 33.43 -0.88 13.46
C LYS A 66 32.87 -1.89 14.46
N LYS A 67 31.92 -2.72 14.02
CA LYS A 67 31.33 -3.79 14.85
C LYS A 67 32.40 -4.79 15.30
N ARG A 68 33.35 -5.12 14.42
CA ARG A 68 34.47 -6.01 14.72
C ARG A 68 35.37 -5.45 15.81
N ALA A 69 35.74 -4.16 15.69
CA ALA A 69 36.57 -3.50 16.71
C ALA A 69 35.89 -3.47 18.08
N GLU A 70 34.60 -3.15 18.11
CA GLU A 70 33.77 -3.14 19.33
C GLU A 70 33.67 -4.54 19.95
N TYR A 71 33.47 -5.57 19.14
CA TYR A 71 33.44 -6.97 19.58
C TYR A 71 34.83 -7.41 20.15
N ASP A 72 35.92 -7.09 19.46
CA ASP A 72 37.27 -7.42 19.90
C ASP A 72 37.64 -6.74 21.22
N GLU A 73 37.24 -5.48 21.42
CA GLU A 73 37.42 -4.75 22.67
C GLU A 73 36.63 -5.37 23.82
N ALA A 74 35.33 -5.60 23.61
CA ALA A 74 34.44 -6.21 24.60
C ALA A 74 34.93 -7.61 25.01
N ARG A 75 35.35 -8.42 24.03
CA ARG A 75 35.90 -9.75 24.29
C ARG A 75 37.22 -9.70 25.07
N SER A 76 38.08 -8.76 24.75
CA SER A 76 39.36 -8.56 25.50
C SER A 76 39.12 -8.20 26.96
N LEU A 77 38.09 -7.41 27.25
CA LEU A 77 37.65 -7.08 28.62
C LEU A 77 37.11 -8.30 29.34
N TYR A 78 36.31 -9.14 28.67
CA TYR A 78 35.76 -10.39 29.19
C TYR A 78 36.90 -11.41 29.51
N GLU A 79 37.85 -11.63 28.60
CA GLU A 79 39.00 -12.52 28.77
C GLU A 79 39.96 -12.06 29.92
N ARG A 80 40.04 -10.75 30.21
CA ARG A 80 40.83 -10.18 31.32
C ARG A 80 40.10 -10.22 32.68
N GLY A 81 38.90 -10.82 32.76
CA GLY A 81 38.13 -10.93 34.02
C GLY A 81 37.55 -9.61 34.52
N GLY A 82 37.41 -8.61 33.64
CA GLY A 82 36.93 -7.25 33.98
C GLY A 82 35.43 -7.13 34.25
N PHE A 83 34.67 -8.20 34.20
CA PHE A 83 33.25 -8.21 34.56
C PHE A 83 33.00 -8.69 36.00
N ARG A 84 33.84 -8.26 36.95
CA ARG A 84 33.46 -8.27 38.36
C ARG A 84 32.55 -7.09 38.58
N SER A 85 31.25 -7.33 38.80
CA SER A 85 30.30 -6.32 39.27
C SER A 85 30.89 -5.52 40.40
N PRO A 86 30.89 -4.19 40.39
CA PRO A 86 31.05 -3.40 41.59
C PRO A 86 29.75 -3.61 42.43
N MET A 87 29.81 -4.58 43.32
CA MET A 87 28.82 -4.75 44.35
C MET A 87 29.03 -3.68 45.40
N GLY A 88 28.17 -2.68 45.36
CA GLY A 88 28.18 -1.59 46.35
C GLY A 88 26.90 -0.74 46.26
N GLY A 89 25.84 -1.12 46.94
CA GLY A 89 24.85 -0.25 47.56
C GLY A 89 23.83 0.47 46.67
N GLY A 90 22.56 0.03 46.67
CA GLY A 90 21.45 0.87 46.19
C GLY A 90 20.27 0.01 45.70
N GLN A 91 19.38 -0.28 46.64
CA GLN A 91 18.10 -0.92 46.46
C GLN A 91 17.19 -0.14 45.53
N GLN A 92 16.86 -0.71 44.36
CA GLN A 92 15.52 -0.56 43.72
C GLN A 92 15.44 -1.56 42.55
N GLY A 93 14.61 -2.59 42.74
CA GLY A 93 14.33 -3.59 41.73
C GLY A 93 13.55 -3.01 40.56
N GLY A 94 14.23 -2.81 39.44
CA GLY A 94 13.63 -2.61 38.14
C GLY A 94 13.73 -3.95 37.39
N ASP A 95 12.59 -4.49 37.01
CA ASP A 95 12.43 -5.77 36.35
C ASP A 95 13.27 -5.81 35.06
N PHE A 96 14.34 -6.63 35.06
CA PHE A 96 15.27 -6.81 33.94
C PHE A 96 14.58 -7.39 32.69
N ASN A 97 13.36 -7.89 32.87
CA ASN A 97 12.55 -8.49 31.82
C ASN A 97 11.82 -7.44 30.93
N ASP A 98 11.61 -6.21 31.46
CA ASP A 98 10.97 -5.11 30.71
C ASP A 98 11.95 -4.38 29.77
N ILE A 99 13.24 -4.53 29.97
CA ILE A 99 14.28 -3.90 29.14
C ILE A 99 14.62 -4.78 27.92
N PHE A 100 14.34 -6.10 27.99
CA PHE A 100 14.74 -7.08 26.96
C PHE A 100 13.57 -7.77 26.23
N GLY A 101 12.33 -7.46 26.59
CA GLY A 101 11.15 -8.08 26.02
C GLY A 101 10.57 -7.32 24.83
N GLY A 102 11.13 -7.47 23.63
CA GLY A 102 10.42 -7.12 22.39
C GLY A 102 11.07 -6.13 21.43
N GLY A 103 12.34 -5.81 21.55
CA GLY A 103 13.07 -4.92 20.62
C GLY A 103 13.99 -5.67 19.66
N ASN A 104 14.13 -5.12 18.45
CA ASN A 104 15.07 -5.58 17.42
C ASN A 104 16.50 -5.62 17.99
N PRO A 105 17.35 -6.66 17.70
CA PRO A 105 18.74 -6.76 18.22
C PRO A 105 19.60 -5.52 17.96
N GLN A 106 19.30 -4.76 16.90
CA GLN A 106 19.98 -3.48 16.58
C GLN A 106 19.66 -2.37 17.59
N ASP A 107 18.47 -2.32 18.16
CA ASP A 107 18.06 -1.31 19.14
C ASP A 107 18.65 -1.61 20.53
N ILE A 108 18.88 -2.88 20.85
CA ILE A 108 19.50 -3.32 22.10
C ILE A 108 20.98 -2.97 22.11
N PHE A 109 21.67 -3.15 20.98
CA PHE A 109 23.09 -2.81 20.84
C PHE A 109 23.32 -1.30 20.89
N ALA A 110 22.44 -0.51 20.23
CA ALA A 110 22.46 0.96 20.28
C ALA A 110 22.21 1.51 21.70
N ASN A 111 21.40 0.82 22.51
CA ASN A 111 21.13 1.24 23.89
C ASN A 111 22.23 0.85 24.89
N LEU A 112 22.94 -0.25 24.66
CA LEU A 112 23.94 -0.76 25.61
C LEU A 112 25.35 -0.17 25.40
N PHE A 113 25.70 0.12 24.13
CA PHE A 113 27.02 0.68 23.75
C PHE A 113 26.97 2.10 23.22
N GLY A 114 25.79 2.62 22.91
CA GLY A 114 25.57 4.01 22.55
C GLY A 114 25.39 4.91 23.77
N GLY A 115 26.29 4.87 24.74
CA GLY A 115 26.40 5.85 25.84
C GLY A 115 26.77 7.26 25.37
N GLY A 116 26.34 7.63 24.14
CA GLY A 116 26.43 8.95 23.58
C GLY A 116 25.04 9.53 23.43
N ARG A 117 24.80 10.67 24.03
CA ARG A 117 23.67 11.60 23.86
C ARG A 117 22.68 11.14 22.76
N ARG A 118 21.50 10.70 23.14
CA ARG A 118 20.39 10.52 22.20
C ARG A 118 20.33 11.79 21.36
N GLY A 119 20.83 11.70 20.12
CA GLY A 119 20.73 12.81 19.20
C GLY A 119 19.29 13.26 19.09
N PRO A 120 19.04 14.51 18.74
CA PRO A 120 17.70 15.06 18.64
C PRO A 120 16.85 14.14 17.74
N ARG A 121 15.71 13.67 18.25
CA ARG A 121 14.81 12.76 17.53
C ARG A 121 13.80 13.56 16.73
N LYS A 122 13.55 13.10 15.50
CA LYS A 122 12.43 13.59 14.67
C LYS A 122 11.12 13.26 15.38
N GLY A 123 10.15 14.17 15.30
CA GLY A 123 8.80 13.95 15.82
C GLY A 123 8.11 12.74 15.16
N GLN A 124 7.12 12.20 15.86
CA GLN A 124 6.33 11.09 15.34
C GLN A 124 5.50 11.51 14.13
N ASP A 125 5.31 10.58 13.19
CA ASP A 125 4.40 10.76 12.08
C ASP A 125 2.95 10.67 12.59
N LEU A 126 2.08 11.54 12.07
CA LEU A 126 0.66 11.57 12.38
C LEU A 126 -0.15 10.96 11.23
N GLN A 127 -1.28 10.35 11.57
CA GLN A 127 -2.23 9.84 10.59
C GLN A 127 -3.60 10.45 10.83
N THR A 128 -4.29 10.80 9.76
CA THR A 128 -5.68 11.29 9.78
C THR A 128 -6.41 10.80 8.54
N GLU A 129 -7.72 10.92 8.56
CA GLU A 129 -8.59 10.56 7.44
C GLU A 129 -9.31 11.79 6.93
N ALA A 130 -9.56 11.84 5.65
CA ALA A 130 -10.34 12.91 5.03
C ALA A 130 -11.25 12.33 3.94
N THR A 131 -12.47 12.86 3.87
CA THR A 131 -13.43 12.46 2.86
C THR A 131 -13.52 13.52 1.77
N ILE A 132 -13.41 13.11 0.53
CA ILE A 132 -13.54 13.95 -0.66
C ILE A 132 -14.69 13.45 -1.55
N THR A 133 -15.21 14.34 -2.37
CA THR A 133 -16.21 13.97 -3.38
C THR A 133 -15.56 13.21 -4.53
N PHE A 134 -16.37 12.46 -5.28
CA PHE A 134 -15.90 11.77 -6.49
C PHE A 134 -15.25 12.76 -7.48
N ARG A 135 -15.88 13.93 -7.69
CA ARG A 135 -15.35 14.96 -8.58
C ARG A 135 -13.96 15.45 -8.13
N GLU A 136 -13.80 15.73 -6.85
CA GLU A 136 -12.51 16.16 -6.29
C GLU A 136 -11.44 15.09 -6.45
N SER A 137 -11.79 13.80 -6.37
CA SER A 137 -10.84 12.72 -6.62
C SER A 137 -10.37 12.66 -8.07
N ILE A 138 -11.21 13.08 -9.02
CA ILE A 138 -10.89 13.08 -10.46
C ILE A 138 -10.07 14.33 -10.85
N VAL A 139 -10.53 15.50 -10.42
CA VAL A 139 -9.94 16.80 -10.83
C VAL A 139 -8.76 17.19 -9.93
N GLY A 140 -8.73 16.69 -8.69
CA GLY A 140 -7.84 17.15 -7.64
C GLY A 140 -8.47 18.31 -6.85
N THR A 141 -7.99 18.51 -5.64
CA THR A 141 -8.49 19.56 -4.75
C THR A 141 -7.44 19.98 -3.71
N HIS A 142 -7.74 20.95 -2.91
CA HIS A 142 -7.01 21.30 -1.69
C HIS A 142 -7.89 20.97 -0.49
N LEU A 143 -7.32 20.30 0.49
CA LEU A 143 -7.98 19.96 1.74
C LEU A 143 -7.46 20.84 2.86
N ASP A 144 -8.34 21.53 3.55
CA ASP A 144 -8.02 22.28 4.76
C ASP A 144 -8.39 21.44 5.98
N LEU A 145 -7.35 21.00 6.70
CA LEU A 145 -7.48 20.15 7.88
C LEU A 145 -7.12 20.93 9.13
N ARG A 146 -7.89 20.74 10.19
CA ARG A 146 -7.60 21.25 11.53
C ARG A 146 -7.15 20.08 12.39
N LEU A 147 -5.86 20.04 12.72
CA LEU A 147 -5.32 19.04 13.62
C LEU A 147 -5.16 19.63 15.00
N ALA A 148 -5.69 18.94 16.01
CA ALA A 148 -5.37 19.22 17.39
C ALA A 148 -3.92 18.78 17.65
N THR A 149 -3.09 19.68 18.17
CA THR A 149 -1.73 19.34 18.61
C THR A 149 -1.75 19.08 20.12
N ASP A 150 -0.82 18.26 20.60
CA ASP A 150 -0.66 17.92 22.04
C ASP A 150 -0.46 19.17 22.94
N ARG A 151 -0.16 20.33 22.35
CA ARG A 151 -0.03 21.62 23.03
C ARG A 151 -1.29 22.46 23.06
N GLY A 152 -2.45 21.90 22.64
CA GLY A 152 -3.76 22.56 22.70
C GLY A 152 -4.03 23.59 21.58
N ALA A 153 -3.07 23.91 20.73
CA ALA A 153 -3.29 24.82 19.60
C ALA A 153 -3.68 24.01 18.35
N ALA A 154 -4.84 24.34 17.74
CA ALA A 154 -5.22 23.74 16.47
C ALA A 154 -4.31 24.27 15.34
N GLN A 155 -3.68 23.38 14.58
CA GLN A 155 -2.92 23.73 13.40
C GLN A 155 -3.79 23.55 12.14
N ASN A 156 -3.94 24.61 11.35
CA ASN A 156 -4.57 24.52 10.03
C ASN A 156 -3.52 24.04 9.03
N ILE A 157 -3.83 22.99 8.30
CA ILE A 157 -2.95 22.39 7.29
C ILE A 157 -3.71 22.29 5.98
N THR A 158 -3.20 22.94 4.93
CA THR A 158 -3.73 22.76 3.57
C THR A 158 -2.90 21.67 2.87
N ALA A 159 -3.56 20.60 2.47
CA ALA A 159 -2.97 19.49 1.74
C ALA A 159 -3.46 19.46 0.29
N ARG A 160 -2.56 19.35 -0.68
CA ARG A 160 -2.92 19.20 -2.08
C ARG A 160 -3.24 17.74 -2.39
N VAL A 161 -4.45 17.50 -2.87
CA VAL A 161 -4.88 16.21 -3.43
C VAL A 161 -4.64 16.21 -4.93
N PRO A 162 -3.77 15.36 -5.48
CA PRO A 162 -3.56 15.30 -6.91
C PRO A 162 -4.79 14.74 -7.64
N ALA A 163 -4.94 15.09 -8.93
CA ALA A 163 -5.98 14.54 -9.78
C ALA A 163 -5.83 13.03 -9.96
N GLY A 164 -6.96 12.32 -10.05
CA GLY A 164 -7.00 10.89 -10.31
C GLY A 164 -6.69 10.00 -9.11
N VAL A 165 -6.74 10.51 -7.87
CA VAL A 165 -6.56 9.69 -6.66
C VAL A 165 -7.67 8.65 -6.54
N SER A 166 -7.33 7.49 -5.99
CA SER A 166 -8.28 6.41 -5.72
C SER A 166 -8.76 6.48 -4.27
N ASP A 167 -9.90 5.83 -3.99
CA ASP A 167 -10.32 5.56 -2.62
C ASP A 167 -9.24 4.79 -1.86
N GLY A 168 -9.03 5.10 -0.58
CA GLY A 168 -7.95 4.56 0.24
C GLY A 168 -6.55 5.10 -0.07
N ALA A 169 -6.40 6.08 -0.97
CA ALA A 169 -5.10 6.67 -1.28
C ALA A 169 -4.53 7.41 -0.07
N LYS A 170 -3.21 7.24 0.17
CA LYS A 170 -2.49 7.90 1.27
C LYS A 170 -1.65 9.05 0.74
N ILE A 171 -1.91 10.27 1.25
CA ILE A 171 -1.15 11.48 0.91
C ILE A 171 -0.21 11.81 2.07
N ARG A 172 1.05 12.09 1.76
CA ARG A 172 2.06 12.54 2.73
C ARG A 172 2.25 14.04 2.65
N VAL A 173 2.10 14.71 3.78
CA VAL A 173 2.41 16.13 3.96
C VAL A 173 3.65 16.24 4.84
N LYS A 174 4.78 16.59 4.23
CA LYS A 174 6.08 16.63 4.91
C LYS A 174 6.11 17.67 6.04
N GLY A 175 6.68 17.28 7.18
CA GLY A 175 6.90 18.20 8.29
C GLY A 175 5.63 18.68 8.99
N LYS A 176 4.51 17.96 8.85
CA LYS A 176 3.23 18.28 9.48
C LYS A 176 2.78 17.23 10.51
N GLY A 177 3.71 16.37 10.96
CA GLY A 177 3.54 15.45 12.07
C GLY A 177 3.79 16.11 13.43
N ALA A 178 3.96 15.29 14.47
CA ALA A 178 4.26 15.76 15.82
C ALA A 178 5.61 16.49 15.86
N ALA A 179 5.74 17.45 16.79
CA ALA A 179 6.98 18.16 17.00
C ALA A 179 8.06 17.22 17.60
N GLY A 180 9.31 17.35 17.16
CA GLY A 180 10.46 16.64 17.68
C GLY A 180 11.68 17.54 17.73
N GLU A 181 12.69 17.16 18.50
CA GLU A 181 13.93 17.94 18.66
C GLU A 181 14.74 18.09 17.36
N ALA A 182 14.70 17.05 16.48
CA ALA A 182 15.34 17.06 15.16
C ALA A 182 14.39 17.50 14.03
N GLY A 183 13.27 18.14 14.38
CA GLY A 183 12.24 18.59 13.46
C GLY A 183 10.96 17.76 13.55
N PRO A 184 9.86 18.25 12.97
CA PRO A 184 8.57 17.57 13.01
C PRO A 184 8.55 16.30 12.17
N GLY A 185 7.69 15.34 12.54
CA GLY A 185 7.32 14.18 11.74
C GLY A 185 6.54 14.59 10.49
N ASP A 186 5.99 13.62 9.78
CA ASP A 186 5.14 13.84 8.62
C ASP A 186 3.67 13.53 8.95
N LEU A 187 2.76 14.14 8.20
CA LEU A 187 1.34 13.81 8.29
C LEU A 187 0.94 12.94 7.10
N PHE A 188 0.30 11.82 7.39
CA PHE A 188 -0.31 10.94 6.39
C PHE A 188 -1.83 11.10 6.44
N ILE A 189 -2.43 11.42 5.30
CA ILE A 189 -3.87 11.59 5.14
C ILE A 189 -4.39 10.42 4.30
N MET A 190 -5.26 9.60 4.87
CA MET A 190 -5.99 8.57 4.14
C MET A 190 -7.25 9.19 3.54
N LEU A 191 -7.44 9.04 2.24
CA LEU A 191 -8.57 9.62 1.52
C LEU A 191 -9.69 8.62 1.36
N HIS A 192 -10.91 9.03 1.70
CA HIS A 192 -12.16 8.33 1.42
C HIS A 192 -12.93 9.08 0.33
N VAL A 193 -13.24 8.40 -0.77
CA VAL A 193 -13.97 8.99 -1.91
C VAL A 193 -15.44 8.66 -1.81
N LYS A 194 -16.29 9.67 -1.67
CA LYS A 194 -17.75 9.49 -1.73
C LYS A 194 -18.18 8.98 -3.10
N PRO A 195 -19.07 7.97 -3.19
CA PRO A 195 -19.60 7.53 -4.47
C PRO A 195 -20.38 8.65 -5.17
N HIS A 196 -20.38 8.62 -6.52
CA HIS A 196 -21.17 9.54 -7.33
C HIS A 196 -22.44 8.86 -7.80
N PRO A 197 -23.62 9.54 -7.85
CA PRO A 197 -24.88 8.90 -8.22
C PRO A 197 -24.93 8.39 -9.66
N ILE A 198 -24.14 8.95 -10.56
CA ILE A 198 -24.19 8.62 -12.00
C ILE A 198 -22.88 7.98 -12.46
N PHE A 199 -21.73 8.49 -12.02
CA PHE A 199 -20.43 8.04 -12.47
C PHE A 199 -19.82 7.01 -11.53
N SER A 200 -19.15 6.02 -12.14
CA SER A 200 -18.27 5.09 -11.42
C SER A 200 -16.90 5.08 -12.08
N ARG A 201 -15.92 4.50 -11.39
CA ARG A 201 -14.53 4.42 -11.86
C ARG A 201 -14.14 2.97 -12.17
N LYS A 202 -13.49 2.77 -13.32
CA LYS A 202 -12.86 1.49 -13.71
C LYS A 202 -11.44 1.75 -14.20
N GLY A 203 -10.47 1.66 -13.29
CA GLY A 203 -9.09 2.06 -13.57
C GLY A 203 -8.97 3.57 -13.83
N GLU A 204 -8.50 3.97 -15.00
CA GLU A 204 -8.45 5.37 -15.45
C GLU A 204 -9.71 5.77 -16.25
N ASN A 205 -10.60 4.83 -16.53
CA ASN A 205 -11.86 5.11 -17.22
C ASN A 205 -12.95 5.50 -16.22
N LEU A 206 -13.85 6.37 -16.69
CA LEU A 206 -15.13 6.63 -16.05
C LEU A 206 -16.20 5.76 -16.72
N THR A 207 -17.18 5.31 -15.94
CA THR A 207 -18.32 4.56 -16.45
C THR A 207 -19.60 5.27 -16.05
N LEU A 208 -20.60 5.24 -16.93
CA LEU A 208 -21.98 5.62 -16.63
C LEU A 208 -22.95 4.73 -17.37
N THR A 209 -24.16 4.61 -16.83
CA THR A 209 -25.27 3.95 -17.51
C THR A 209 -26.15 5.03 -18.14
N LEU A 210 -26.36 4.90 -19.45
CA LEU A 210 -27.19 5.81 -20.24
C LEU A 210 -28.56 5.19 -20.50
N PRO A 211 -29.60 5.69 -19.87
CA PRO A 211 -30.95 5.26 -20.21
C PRO A 211 -31.31 5.76 -21.61
N VAL A 212 -31.78 4.85 -22.43
CA VAL A 212 -32.27 5.14 -23.79
C VAL A 212 -33.65 4.50 -23.98
N THR A 213 -34.49 5.10 -24.80
CA THR A 213 -35.76 4.48 -25.17
C THR A 213 -35.56 3.32 -26.14
N PHE A 214 -36.53 2.41 -26.20
CA PHE A 214 -36.54 1.33 -27.22
C PHE A 214 -36.43 1.89 -28.65
N ALA A 215 -37.15 2.98 -28.95
CA ALA A 215 -37.11 3.62 -30.24
C ALA A 215 -35.72 4.18 -30.61
N GLU A 216 -35.04 4.83 -29.66
CA GLU A 216 -33.68 5.33 -29.86
C GLU A 216 -32.68 4.19 -30.08
N ALA A 217 -32.83 3.07 -29.35
CA ALA A 217 -31.99 1.91 -29.53
C ALA A 217 -32.22 1.20 -30.88
N ALA A 218 -33.46 1.13 -31.33
CA ALA A 218 -33.87 0.44 -32.57
C ALA A 218 -33.55 1.27 -33.82
N LEU A 219 -33.87 2.57 -33.80
CA LEU A 219 -33.75 3.47 -34.96
C LEU A 219 -32.41 4.21 -35.00
N GLY A 220 -31.69 4.25 -33.89
CA GLY A 220 -30.53 5.07 -33.70
C GLY A 220 -30.88 6.49 -33.25
N ALA A 221 -29.96 7.12 -32.49
CA ALA A 221 -30.13 8.48 -32.00
C ALA A 221 -28.77 9.12 -31.68
N ASP A 222 -28.73 10.44 -31.68
CA ASP A 222 -27.63 11.22 -31.17
C ASP A 222 -28.03 11.81 -29.80
N ILE A 223 -27.42 11.28 -28.72
CA ILE A 223 -27.81 11.61 -27.34
C ILE A 223 -26.70 12.41 -26.66
N LYS A 224 -27.05 13.51 -26.00
CA LYS A 224 -26.13 14.28 -25.16
C LYS A 224 -25.93 13.60 -23.83
N VAL A 225 -24.68 13.39 -23.47
CA VAL A 225 -24.26 12.72 -22.24
C VAL A 225 -23.37 13.66 -21.44
N PRO A 226 -23.66 13.89 -20.14
CA PRO A 226 -22.84 14.72 -19.30
C PRO A 226 -21.47 14.11 -19.08
N THR A 227 -20.44 14.95 -18.90
CA THR A 227 -19.11 14.53 -18.50
C THR A 227 -18.70 15.13 -17.17
N MET A 228 -17.67 14.56 -16.53
CA MET A 228 -17.13 15.10 -15.28
C MET A 228 -16.45 16.47 -15.45
N SER A 229 -16.05 16.85 -16.67
CA SER A 229 -15.53 18.19 -16.99
C SER A 229 -16.63 19.26 -17.00
N GLY A 230 -17.90 18.87 -17.05
CA GLY A 230 -19.04 19.77 -17.11
C GLY A 230 -19.53 20.09 -18.52
N GLU A 231 -18.85 19.61 -19.54
CA GLU A 231 -19.27 19.69 -20.94
C GLU A 231 -20.08 18.46 -21.33
N ASP A 232 -21.15 18.61 -22.08
CA ASP A 232 -21.86 17.50 -22.67
C ASP A 232 -21.14 17.00 -23.92
N VAL A 233 -21.16 15.69 -24.14
CA VAL A 233 -20.67 15.06 -25.37
C VAL A 233 -21.82 14.36 -26.06
N THR A 234 -21.89 14.45 -27.39
CA THR A 234 -22.86 13.71 -28.16
C THR A 234 -22.36 12.29 -28.42
N VAL A 235 -23.16 11.31 -27.98
CA VAL A 235 -22.91 9.89 -28.22
C VAL A 235 -23.91 9.40 -29.24
N ARG A 236 -23.42 8.83 -30.34
CA ARG A 236 -24.25 8.23 -31.38
C ARG A 236 -24.60 6.79 -31.03
N ILE A 237 -25.89 6.54 -30.89
CA ILE A 237 -26.47 5.21 -30.77
C ILE A 237 -26.76 4.73 -32.21
N ALA A 238 -26.10 3.66 -32.63
CA ALA A 238 -26.36 3.06 -33.95
C ALA A 238 -27.71 2.32 -33.95
N PRO A 239 -28.41 2.26 -35.09
CA PRO A 239 -29.62 1.43 -35.20
C PRO A 239 -29.35 -0.03 -34.79
N GLY A 240 -30.27 -0.62 -34.04
CA GLY A 240 -30.16 -1.99 -33.54
C GLY A 240 -29.14 -2.14 -32.41
N THR A 241 -28.87 -1.08 -31.62
CA THR A 241 -27.98 -1.15 -30.46
C THR A 241 -28.63 -1.99 -29.35
N SER A 242 -27.98 -3.08 -28.98
CA SER A 242 -28.43 -3.98 -27.91
C SER A 242 -28.32 -3.37 -26.54
N ASN A 243 -29.21 -3.77 -25.63
CA ASN A 243 -29.11 -3.44 -24.21
C ASN A 243 -27.76 -3.93 -23.61
N GLY A 244 -27.18 -3.18 -22.73
CA GLY A 244 -25.87 -3.50 -22.11
C GLY A 244 -24.65 -3.21 -23.00
N ARG A 245 -24.83 -2.76 -24.24
CA ARG A 245 -23.72 -2.37 -25.12
C ARG A 245 -22.96 -1.19 -24.53
N THR A 246 -21.65 -1.29 -24.48
CA THR A 246 -20.80 -0.21 -23.99
C THR A 246 -20.19 0.56 -25.15
N LEU A 247 -20.41 1.87 -25.16
CA LEU A 247 -19.87 2.82 -26.12
C LEU A 247 -18.71 3.57 -25.46
N ARG A 248 -17.65 3.85 -26.24
CA ARG A 248 -16.44 4.49 -25.74
C ARG A 248 -16.31 5.91 -26.25
N VAL A 249 -16.20 6.87 -25.34
CA VAL A 249 -15.92 8.27 -25.64
C VAL A 249 -14.49 8.54 -25.23
N LYS A 250 -13.60 8.68 -26.21
CA LYS A 250 -12.17 8.83 -26.02
C LYS A 250 -11.80 10.11 -25.26
N GLY A 251 -10.83 9.99 -24.33
CA GLY A 251 -10.26 11.13 -23.63
C GLY A 251 -11.20 11.85 -22.66
N ARG A 252 -12.33 11.22 -22.27
CA ARG A 252 -13.30 11.79 -21.31
C ARG A 252 -13.31 11.05 -19.97
N GLY A 253 -12.24 10.31 -19.69
CA GLY A 253 -12.00 9.64 -18.40
C GLY A 253 -11.16 10.49 -17.46
N ILE A 254 -10.39 9.81 -16.62
CA ILE A 254 -9.55 10.41 -15.58
C ILE A 254 -8.19 10.76 -16.17
N THR A 255 -7.74 12.00 -15.96
CA THR A 255 -6.39 12.42 -16.33
C THR A 255 -5.42 12.15 -15.18
N LYS A 256 -4.40 11.33 -15.44
CA LYS A 256 -3.33 11.03 -14.50
C LYS A 256 -1.97 11.27 -15.17
N GLY A 257 -1.32 12.36 -14.80
CA GLY A 257 -0.08 12.78 -15.49
C GLY A 257 -0.31 13.07 -16.96
N ALA A 258 0.38 12.35 -17.84
CA ALA A 258 0.27 12.51 -19.30
C ALA A 258 -0.82 11.64 -19.96
N THR A 259 -1.45 10.74 -19.21
CA THR A 259 -2.48 9.82 -19.72
C THR A 259 -3.87 10.29 -19.33
N THR A 260 -4.81 10.17 -20.28
CA THR A 260 -6.24 10.42 -20.03
C THR A 260 -7.01 9.18 -20.43
N GLY A 261 -7.79 8.65 -19.50
CA GLY A 261 -8.70 7.55 -19.74
C GLY A 261 -9.91 7.95 -20.59
N ASP A 262 -10.85 7.05 -20.74
CA ASP A 262 -12.04 7.21 -21.54
C ASP A 262 -13.30 7.20 -20.69
N LEU A 263 -14.41 7.71 -21.27
CA LEU A 263 -15.73 7.51 -20.69
C LEU A 263 -16.39 6.31 -21.38
N LEU A 264 -16.78 5.33 -20.60
CA LEU A 264 -17.47 4.13 -21.03
C LEU A 264 -18.96 4.29 -20.71
N VAL A 265 -19.78 4.39 -21.74
CA VAL A 265 -21.22 4.61 -21.66
C VAL A 265 -21.93 3.31 -21.94
N THR A 266 -22.56 2.73 -20.92
CA THR A 266 -23.32 1.48 -21.08
C THR A 266 -24.79 1.82 -21.34
N VAL A 267 -25.30 1.35 -22.46
CA VAL A 267 -26.70 1.57 -22.90
C VAL A 267 -27.62 0.72 -22.02
N ASP A 268 -28.66 1.36 -21.49
CA ASP A 268 -29.70 0.72 -20.69
C ASP A 268 -31.08 1.05 -21.32
N VAL A 269 -31.65 0.07 -22.03
CA VAL A 269 -32.89 0.27 -22.75
C VAL A 269 -34.07 0.28 -21.79
N GLN A 270 -34.75 1.42 -21.71
CA GLN A 270 -35.90 1.64 -20.85
C GLN A 270 -37.19 1.27 -21.56
N VAL A 271 -37.98 0.42 -20.92
CA VAL A 271 -39.32 0.09 -21.38
C VAL A 271 -40.31 1.02 -20.68
N PRO A 272 -41.18 1.74 -21.42
CA PRO A 272 -42.19 2.59 -20.81
C PRO A 272 -43.12 1.77 -19.92
N GLN A 273 -43.40 2.26 -18.71
CA GLN A 273 -44.29 1.56 -17.77
C GLN A 273 -45.75 1.52 -18.22
N ARG A 274 -46.15 2.46 -19.05
CA ARG A 274 -47.51 2.56 -19.58
C ARG A 274 -47.50 2.96 -21.05
N VAL A 275 -48.23 2.20 -21.86
CA VAL A 275 -48.40 2.47 -23.29
C VAL A 275 -49.92 2.41 -23.59
N ASP A 276 -50.45 3.45 -24.17
CA ASP A 276 -51.89 3.54 -24.52
C ASP A 276 -52.10 4.22 -25.88
N GLY A 277 -53.33 4.21 -26.35
CA GLY A 277 -53.77 4.86 -27.59
C GLY A 277 -52.95 4.44 -28.81
N LYS A 278 -52.62 5.38 -29.67
CA LYS A 278 -51.86 5.13 -30.92
C LYS A 278 -50.50 4.46 -30.71
N ALA A 279 -49.86 4.73 -29.59
CA ALA A 279 -48.56 4.11 -29.28
C ALA A 279 -48.72 2.60 -29.01
N LEU A 280 -49.79 2.19 -28.35
CA LEU A 280 -50.15 0.77 -28.14
C LEU A 280 -50.44 0.08 -29.46
N ASP A 281 -51.23 0.72 -30.37
CA ASP A 281 -51.55 0.15 -31.65
C ASP A 281 -50.32 -0.02 -32.54
N ALA A 282 -49.42 0.98 -32.56
CA ALA A 282 -48.16 0.88 -33.29
C ALA A 282 -47.25 -0.23 -32.73
N LEU A 283 -47.25 -0.43 -31.40
CA LEU A 283 -46.45 -1.47 -30.76
C LEU A 283 -46.98 -2.88 -31.05
N LYS A 284 -48.33 -3.05 -31.19
CA LYS A 284 -48.94 -4.32 -31.63
C LYS A 284 -48.53 -4.68 -33.04
N VAL A 285 -48.63 -3.71 -33.98
CA VAL A 285 -48.18 -3.92 -35.35
C VAL A 285 -46.68 -4.27 -35.38
N PHE A 286 -45.83 -3.57 -34.62
CA PHE A 286 -44.45 -3.90 -34.55
C PHE A 286 -44.20 -5.33 -34.02
N ALA A 287 -44.96 -5.75 -32.99
CA ALA A 287 -44.85 -7.09 -32.43
C ALA A 287 -45.26 -8.18 -33.44
N GLU A 288 -46.29 -7.94 -34.26
CA GLU A 288 -46.71 -8.84 -35.32
C GLU A 288 -45.63 -8.98 -36.40
N GLU A 289 -45.09 -7.86 -36.87
CA GLU A 289 -44.07 -7.84 -37.91
C GLU A 289 -42.73 -8.45 -37.47
N THR A 290 -42.41 -8.46 -36.17
CA THR A 290 -41.17 -9.04 -35.63
C THR A 290 -41.35 -10.41 -34.99
N ALA A 291 -42.56 -11.01 -35.04
CA ALA A 291 -42.89 -12.30 -34.40
C ALA A 291 -42.11 -13.52 -34.94
N HIS A 292 -41.49 -13.38 -36.13
CA HIS A 292 -40.71 -14.45 -36.74
C HIS A 292 -39.29 -14.59 -36.12
N GLU A 293 -38.84 -13.64 -35.32
CA GLU A 293 -37.56 -13.71 -34.64
C GLU A 293 -37.67 -14.47 -33.31
N ASP A 294 -37.10 -15.67 -33.22
CA ASP A 294 -37.03 -16.42 -31.97
C ASP A 294 -35.83 -15.98 -31.15
N VAL A 295 -36.01 -14.91 -30.39
CA VAL A 295 -34.95 -14.34 -29.48
C VAL A 295 -34.52 -15.30 -28.36
N ARG A 296 -35.21 -16.46 -28.19
CA ARG A 296 -34.93 -17.44 -27.14
C ARG A 296 -34.29 -18.72 -27.66
N ALA A 297 -34.08 -18.86 -28.97
CA ALA A 297 -33.56 -20.08 -29.60
C ALA A 297 -32.22 -20.49 -28.96
N ASP A 298 -31.29 -19.56 -28.81
CA ASP A 298 -29.98 -19.78 -28.19
C ASP A 298 -30.08 -20.19 -26.71
N LEU A 299 -30.98 -19.57 -25.96
CA LEU A 299 -31.21 -19.92 -24.55
C LEU A 299 -31.67 -21.36 -24.41
N VAL A 300 -32.66 -21.74 -25.24
CA VAL A 300 -33.22 -23.09 -25.23
C VAL A 300 -32.20 -24.13 -25.68
N ALA A 301 -31.38 -23.82 -26.68
CA ALA A 301 -30.33 -24.72 -27.14
C ALA A 301 -29.25 -24.95 -26.04
N LYS A 302 -28.82 -23.88 -25.39
CA LYS A 302 -27.81 -23.97 -24.30
C LYS A 302 -28.35 -24.64 -23.03
N ALA A 303 -29.65 -24.54 -22.75
CA ALA A 303 -30.25 -25.21 -21.60
C ALA A 303 -30.40 -26.73 -21.79
N LYS A 304 -30.32 -27.22 -23.04
CA LYS A 304 -30.44 -28.65 -23.39
C LYS A 304 -29.06 -29.31 -23.61
N ALA A 305 -27.98 -28.54 -23.62
CA ALA A 305 -26.59 -29.01 -23.74
C ALA A 305 -25.99 -29.33 -22.36
#